data_8a91fd7ba1edfb94a5f0d07969f058ac
#
_entry.id   8a91fd7ba1edfb94a5f0d07969f058ac
#
_cell.length_a   1.000
_cell.length_b   1.000
_cell.length_c   1.000
_cell.angle_alpha   90.00
_cell.angle_beta   90.00
_cell.angle_gamma   90.00
#
_symmetry.space_group_name_H-M   'P 1'
#
loop_
_entity.id
_entity.type
_entity.pdbx_description
1 polymer ?
#
loop_
_entity_poly.entity_id
_entity_poly.type
_entity_poly.pdbx_seq_one_letter_code
_entity_poly.pdbx_strand_id
1 'polypeptide(L)'
;MIVLDSFGIGAMPDADEFGVTERGGDVGSDTLRSVAASPRFSAPNLTRLGLFNIEGQAKKNPAATPRRPDGAVARLAELSRGKDTTIGHWEIAGLISPEPMPTFPQGFPAELIERFSRATGRGVLCNLPYSGTAALADFGEEHMRTGDLIVYTSADSVFQIAAHEDILPPEKLYEYCRMAREMLCGEYAVGRVIARPFEGEAPNFSRTSRRHDFSLEPPADTMLDAIKAAGLDSLGVGKIHDIFAGRGLSEYVYAEDNADGMKKTSVYAESDFNGLCFVNLVDTDSKYGHRRDVDGYAEAISEFDRWLGGFLPTMREGDVLMITADHGCDPAFTMTTDHTREYTPLIMTGPGISPQDLGTRAGFDNIAATVCDLLGVEYKTSSPGFAAELLCPPELLIREARAAMANAYAPYSGCTVGAALLGRDGRIWRGCNIESASYSPTNCAERTAIFKAVSEGAREFAAIAVCGGQGGDIRRVFPPCGVCRQVMAEFCDPREFRVILDTGNPEAYGQYTLAELLPLAFELEK
;
A
#
# COMPACT_ATOMS: atom_id res chain seq x y z
N MET A 1 6.53 8.53 -4.60
CA MET A 1 5.37 7.70 -4.15
C MET A 1 4.35 8.59 -3.47
N ILE A 2 3.06 8.47 -3.81
CA ILE A 2 1.98 9.31 -3.27
C ILE A 2 0.92 8.40 -2.68
N VAL A 3 0.58 8.61 -1.41
CA VAL A 3 -0.55 7.99 -0.72
C VAL A 3 -1.72 8.97 -0.74
N LEU A 4 -2.82 8.56 -1.37
CA LEU A 4 -4.12 9.20 -1.24
C LEU A 4 -4.78 8.61 0.01
N ASP A 5 -4.62 9.30 1.14
CA ASP A 5 -5.03 8.82 2.46
C ASP A 5 -6.50 8.37 2.44
N SER A 6 -6.76 7.14 2.87
CA SER A 6 -8.06 6.49 2.93
C SER A 6 -8.75 6.14 1.60
N PHE A 7 -8.08 6.16 0.45
CA PHE A 7 -8.71 5.89 -0.86
C PHE A 7 -8.81 4.38 -1.15
N GLY A 8 -9.64 3.67 -0.39
CA GLY A 8 -9.95 2.26 -0.59
C GLY A 8 -10.74 1.97 -1.88
N ILE A 9 -10.75 0.71 -2.31
CA ILE A 9 -11.39 0.27 -3.57
C ILE A 9 -12.33 -0.93 -3.41
N GLY A 10 -12.83 -1.16 -2.20
CA GLY A 10 -13.82 -2.19 -1.87
C GLY A 10 -13.36 -3.12 -0.77
N ALA A 11 -14.33 -3.60 0.00
CA ALA A 11 -14.12 -4.41 1.19
C ALA A 11 -13.22 -5.62 0.94
N MET A 12 -12.30 -5.87 1.87
CA MET A 12 -11.48 -7.08 1.91
C MET A 12 -12.29 -8.29 2.39
N PRO A 13 -11.81 -9.54 2.14
CA PRO A 13 -12.50 -10.76 2.58
C PRO A 13 -12.71 -10.87 4.09
N ASP A 14 -11.82 -10.25 4.88
CA ASP A 14 -11.84 -10.22 6.36
C ASP A 14 -12.53 -8.96 6.93
N ALA A 15 -13.24 -8.20 6.11
CA ALA A 15 -13.88 -6.95 6.54
C ALA A 15 -14.95 -7.15 7.63
N ASP A 16 -15.51 -8.34 7.79
CA ASP A 16 -16.43 -8.71 8.86
C ASP A 16 -15.77 -8.78 10.25
N GLU A 17 -14.43 -8.91 10.30
CA GLU A 17 -13.65 -8.92 11.55
C GLU A 17 -13.32 -7.50 12.05
N PHE A 18 -13.59 -6.44 11.26
CA PHE A 18 -13.21 -5.06 11.55
C PHE A 18 -14.44 -4.16 11.71
N GLY A 19 -14.29 -3.04 12.44
CA GLY A 19 -15.37 -2.09 12.67
C GLY A 19 -16.41 -2.60 13.68
N VAL A 20 -17.70 -2.37 13.42
CA VAL A 20 -18.79 -2.80 14.29
C VAL A 20 -19.19 -4.23 13.94
N THR A 21 -18.41 -5.20 14.42
CA THR A 21 -18.54 -6.63 14.06
C THR A 21 -19.91 -7.22 14.35
N GLU A 22 -20.60 -6.78 15.41
CA GLU A 22 -21.97 -7.18 15.77
C GLU A 22 -23.01 -6.81 14.68
N ARG A 23 -22.65 -5.90 13.76
CA ARG A 23 -23.48 -5.44 12.65
C ARG A 23 -22.92 -5.84 11.28
N GLY A 24 -21.98 -6.78 11.23
CA GLY A 24 -21.36 -7.27 10.00
C GLY A 24 -20.06 -6.56 9.62
N GLY A 25 -19.49 -5.80 10.55
CA GLY A 25 -18.18 -5.15 10.34
C GLY A 25 -18.18 -4.13 9.20
N ASP A 26 -17.08 -4.09 8.48
CA ASP A 26 -16.86 -3.18 7.35
C ASP A 26 -17.31 -3.79 5.99
N VAL A 27 -18.04 -4.91 6.01
CA VAL A 27 -18.54 -5.58 4.79
C VAL A 27 -19.43 -4.65 3.99
N GLY A 28 -19.11 -4.51 2.69
CA GLY A 28 -19.86 -3.67 1.74
C GLY A 28 -19.33 -2.24 1.63
N SER A 29 -18.31 -1.86 2.42
CA SER A 29 -17.58 -0.61 2.19
C SER A 29 -16.90 -0.61 0.82
N ASP A 30 -16.90 0.54 0.17
CA ASP A 30 -16.26 0.72 -1.13
C ASP A 30 -16.09 2.22 -1.42
N THR A 31 -14.99 2.76 -0.95
CA THR A 31 -14.67 4.19 -1.04
C THR A 31 -14.69 4.66 -2.49
N LEU A 32 -14.01 3.97 -3.40
CA LEU A 32 -13.98 4.35 -4.82
C LEU A 32 -15.38 4.35 -5.44
N ARG A 33 -16.23 3.35 -5.16
CA ARG A 33 -17.59 3.30 -5.69
C ARG A 33 -18.42 4.48 -5.21
N SER A 34 -18.35 4.78 -3.92
CA SER A 34 -19.10 5.85 -3.29
C SER A 34 -18.69 7.22 -3.85
N VAL A 35 -17.39 7.45 -3.96
CA VAL A 35 -16.81 8.70 -4.46
C VAL A 35 -17.07 8.87 -5.96
N ALA A 36 -16.92 7.81 -6.75
CA ALA A 36 -17.16 7.84 -8.20
C ALA A 36 -18.64 8.02 -8.59
N ALA A 37 -19.57 7.80 -7.66
CA ALA A 37 -20.98 8.06 -7.86
C ALA A 37 -21.33 9.56 -7.77
N SER A 38 -20.47 10.39 -7.19
CA SER A 38 -20.68 11.84 -7.11
C SER A 38 -20.56 12.51 -8.49
N PRO A 39 -21.43 13.48 -8.81
CA PRO A 39 -21.32 14.28 -10.03
C PRO A 39 -20.06 15.17 -10.05
N ARG A 40 -19.37 15.33 -8.92
CA ARG A 40 -18.12 16.09 -8.81
C ARG A 40 -16.88 15.24 -9.11
N PHE A 41 -17.04 13.93 -9.25
CA PHE A 41 -15.93 13.05 -9.56
C PHE A 41 -15.51 13.14 -11.02
N SER A 42 -14.26 13.50 -11.24
CA SER A 42 -13.62 13.53 -12.57
C SER A 42 -12.15 13.15 -12.46
N ALA A 43 -11.80 11.95 -12.90
CA ALA A 43 -10.44 11.41 -12.79
C ALA A 43 -9.92 10.82 -14.12
N PRO A 44 -9.83 11.63 -15.20
CA PRO A 44 -9.43 11.14 -16.52
C PRO A 44 -7.99 10.62 -16.55
N ASN A 45 -7.06 11.21 -15.80
CA ASN A 45 -5.65 10.78 -15.76
C ASN A 45 -5.49 9.47 -14.99
N LEU A 46 -6.07 9.35 -13.80
CA LEU A 46 -6.11 8.09 -13.05
C LEU A 46 -6.81 6.98 -13.86
N THR A 47 -7.89 7.31 -14.58
CA THR A 47 -8.57 6.38 -15.47
C THR A 47 -7.65 5.90 -16.58
N ARG A 48 -6.95 6.81 -17.25
CA ARG A 48 -5.99 6.52 -18.31
C ARG A 48 -4.82 5.67 -17.81
N LEU A 49 -4.35 5.93 -16.59
CA LEU A 49 -3.31 5.12 -15.92
C LEU A 49 -3.80 3.75 -15.48
N GLY A 50 -5.12 3.53 -15.41
CA GLY A 50 -5.70 2.21 -15.18
C GLY A 50 -6.42 2.00 -13.85
N LEU A 51 -6.86 3.04 -13.15
CA LEU A 51 -7.63 2.91 -11.90
C LEU A 51 -8.79 1.92 -12.02
N PHE A 52 -9.54 1.98 -13.13
CA PHE A 52 -10.67 1.08 -13.40
C PHE A 52 -10.25 -0.23 -14.09
N ASN A 53 -8.98 -0.42 -14.40
CA ASN A 53 -8.43 -1.72 -14.85
C ASN A 53 -8.03 -2.61 -13.67
N ILE A 54 -7.85 -2.05 -12.48
CA ILE A 54 -7.59 -2.82 -11.27
C ILE A 54 -8.67 -3.88 -11.08
N GLU A 55 -8.28 -5.08 -10.69
CA GLU A 55 -9.18 -6.23 -10.50
C GLU A 55 -10.42 -5.86 -9.66
N GLY A 56 -11.61 -6.18 -10.18
CA GLY A 56 -12.89 -5.86 -9.55
C GLY A 56 -13.44 -4.45 -9.84
N GLN A 57 -12.62 -3.51 -10.38
CA GLN A 57 -13.05 -2.13 -10.58
C GLN A 57 -13.74 -1.88 -11.93
N ALA A 58 -13.44 -2.65 -12.96
CA ALA A 58 -14.02 -2.47 -14.31
C ALA A 58 -15.56 -2.48 -14.33
N LYS A 59 -16.19 -3.24 -13.43
CA LYS A 59 -17.66 -3.30 -13.30
C LYS A 59 -18.26 -2.03 -12.72
N LYS A 60 -17.48 -1.22 -12.00
CA LYS A 60 -17.95 0.01 -11.36
C LYS A 60 -18.04 1.18 -12.35
N ASN A 61 -17.18 1.18 -13.35
CA ASN A 61 -17.21 2.18 -14.41
C ASN A 61 -16.79 1.58 -15.77
N PRO A 62 -17.63 0.72 -16.41
CA PRO A 62 -17.27 0.04 -17.66
C PRO A 62 -16.96 1.00 -18.80
N ALA A 63 -17.62 2.17 -18.82
CA ALA A 63 -17.42 3.16 -19.87
C ALA A 63 -16.08 3.91 -19.77
N ALA A 64 -15.50 3.96 -18.54
CA ALA A 64 -14.24 4.64 -18.28
C ALA A 64 -13.03 3.70 -18.34
N THR A 65 -13.22 2.37 -18.36
CA THR A 65 -12.11 1.40 -18.34
C THR A 65 -11.40 1.41 -19.70
N PRO A 66 -10.13 1.86 -19.78
CA PRO A 66 -9.39 1.82 -21.05
C PRO A 66 -9.11 0.38 -21.46
N ARG A 67 -9.08 0.12 -22.76
CA ARG A 67 -8.74 -1.21 -23.28
C ARG A 67 -7.30 -1.62 -22.92
N ARG A 68 -6.39 -0.65 -22.86
CA ARG A 68 -5.02 -0.77 -22.36
C ARG A 68 -4.73 0.45 -21.50
N PRO A 69 -4.40 0.31 -20.23
CA PRO A 69 -3.97 1.42 -19.40
C PRO A 69 -2.57 1.88 -19.79
N ASP A 70 -2.22 3.11 -19.44
CA ASP A 70 -0.87 3.66 -19.61
C ASP A 70 0.05 3.36 -18.41
N GLY A 71 -0.48 2.77 -17.34
CA GLY A 71 0.27 2.39 -16.15
C GLY A 71 0.20 0.89 -15.85
N ALA A 72 1.09 0.42 -14.98
CA ALA A 72 0.96 -0.88 -14.32
C ALA A 72 0.07 -0.72 -13.09
N VAL A 73 -0.85 -1.66 -12.88
CA VAL A 73 -1.83 -1.59 -11.80
C VAL A 73 -1.87 -2.88 -11.00
N ALA A 74 -2.13 -2.75 -9.70
CA ALA A 74 -2.41 -3.87 -8.80
C ALA A 74 -3.52 -3.51 -7.81
N ARG A 75 -4.18 -4.52 -7.27
CA ARG A 75 -5.03 -4.43 -6.09
C ARG A 75 -4.26 -5.00 -4.91
N LEU A 76 -4.09 -4.24 -3.84
CA LEU A 76 -3.35 -4.68 -2.67
C LEU A 76 -4.29 -5.03 -1.52
N ALA A 77 -3.98 -6.14 -0.84
CA ALA A 77 -4.67 -6.63 0.35
C ALA A 77 -3.75 -6.47 1.55
N GLU A 78 -4.13 -5.65 2.52
CA GLU A 78 -3.35 -5.43 3.75
C GLU A 78 -3.19 -6.71 4.57
N LEU A 79 -1.97 -7.02 5.01
CA LEU A 79 -1.66 -8.15 5.89
C LEU A 79 -1.69 -7.77 7.37
N SER A 80 -1.43 -6.51 7.69
CA SER A 80 -1.50 -6.01 9.06
C SER A 80 -2.91 -6.12 9.63
N ARG A 81 -3.01 -6.31 10.95
CA ARG A 81 -4.28 -6.42 11.67
C ARG A 81 -4.85 -5.05 12.07
N GLY A 82 -4.49 -4.00 11.35
CA GLY A 82 -4.99 -2.64 11.51
C GLY A 82 -5.82 -2.17 10.32
N LYS A 83 -6.31 -0.95 10.40
CA LYS A 83 -6.94 -0.20 9.31
C LYS A 83 -6.76 1.31 9.53
N ASP A 84 -5.66 1.68 10.15
CA ASP A 84 -5.33 3.07 10.47
C ASP A 84 -4.13 3.56 9.68
N THR A 85 -4.04 4.89 9.54
CA THR A 85 -3.00 5.56 8.75
C THR A 85 -1.58 5.10 9.14
N THR A 86 -1.30 4.91 10.43
CA THR A 86 0.05 4.55 10.87
C THR A 86 0.40 3.14 10.44
N ILE A 87 -0.48 2.17 10.70
CA ILE A 87 -0.26 0.76 10.34
C ILE A 87 -0.19 0.59 8.83
N GLY A 88 -1.11 1.19 8.06
CA GLY A 88 -1.09 1.12 6.59
C GLY A 88 0.20 1.68 6.00
N HIS A 89 0.66 2.84 6.48
CA HIS A 89 1.95 3.41 6.03
C HIS A 89 3.16 2.58 6.45
N TRP A 90 3.14 1.98 7.65
CA TRP A 90 4.21 1.10 8.09
C TRP A 90 4.28 -0.14 7.19
N GLU A 91 3.13 -0.72 6.81
CA GLU A 91 3.12 -1.86 5.89
C GLU A 91 3.59 -1.46 4.49
N ILE A 92 3.17 -0.30 3.96
CA ILE A 92 3.71 0.27 2.72
C ILE A 92 5.24 0.40 2.80
N ALA A 93 5.78 0.73 3.98
CA ALA A 93 7.22 0.84 4.20
C ALA A 93 7.92 -0.49 4.57
N GLY A 94 7.20 -1.62 4.50
CA GLY A 94 7.73 -2.97 4.66
C GLY A 94 7.57 -3.60 6.04
N LEU A 95 6.79 -2.98 6.93
CA LEU A 95 6.63 -3.45 8.31
C LEU A 95 5.19 -3.93 8.58
N ILE A 96 4.98 -5.23 8.56
CA ILE A 96 3.68 -5.84 8.87
C ILE A 96 3.44 -5.85 10.38
N SER A 97 2.29 -5.33 10.81
CA SER A 97 1.84 -5.31 12.20
C SER A 97 0.85 -6.45 12.46
N PRO A 98 1.27 -7.54 13.16
CA PRO A 98 0.41 -8.71 13.38
C PRO A 98 -0.75 -8.43 14.35
N GLU A 99 -0.65 -7.39 15.15
CA GLU A 99 -1.65 -6.95 16.11
C GLU A 99 -2.05 -5.50 15.85
N PRO A 100 -3.32 -5.13 16.07
CA PRO A 100 -3.75 -3.74 15.96
C PRO A 100 -3.13 -2.90 17.07
N MET A 101 -3.05 -1.59 16.85
CA MET A 101 -2.65 -0.68 17.93
C MET A 101 -3.67 -0.71 19.08
N PRO A 102 -3.20 -0.68 20.35
CA PRO A 102 -4.09 -0.78 21.51
C PRO A 102 -5.02 0.44 21.60
N THR A 103 -6.27 0.20 21.93
CA THR A 103 -7.28 1.22 22.24
C THR A 103 -7.79 1.06 23.66
N PHE A 104 -8.23 2.16 24.27
CA PHE A 104 -8.63 2.19 25.67
C PHE A 104 -10.08 2.71 25.83
N PRO A 105 -11.11 1.95 25.43
CA PRO A 105 -12.50 2.40 25.44
C PRO A 105 -13.07 2.64 26.83
N GLN A 106 -12.37 2.22 27.89
CA GLN A 106 -12.74 2.45 29.30
C GLN A 106 -11.76 3.40 30.02
N GLY A 107 -10.89 4.08 29.27
CA GLY A 107 -9.77 4.84 29.80
C GLY A 107 -8.53 3.99 30.08
N PHE A 108 -7.42 4.63 30.33
CA PHE A 108 -6.14 3.96 30.61
C PHE A 108 -6.13 3.32 31.98
N PRO A 109 -5.38 2.21 32.19
CA PRO A 109 -5.26 1.56 33.50
C PRO A 109 -4.78 2.52 34.59
N ALA A 110 -5.33 2.37 35.79
CA ALA A 110 -5.02 3.23 36.94
C ALA A 110 -3.52 3.27 37.24
N GLU A 111 -2.82 2.15 37.11
CA GLU A 111 -1.37 2.06 37.33
C GLU A 111 -0.57 2.97 36.36
N LEU A 112 -0.98 3.02 35.09
CA LEU A 112 -0.36 3.87 34.08
C LEU A 112 -0.59 5.36 34.40
N ILE A 113 -1.82 5.72 34.76
CA ILE A 113 -2.20 7.09 35.15
C ILE A 113 -1.45 7.53 36.42
N GLU A 114 -1.32 6.65 37.41
CA GLU A 114 -0.53 6.95 38.62
C GLU A 114 0.97 7.12 38.32
N ARG A 115 1.53 6.32 37.43
CA ARG A 115 2.92 6.51 36.98
C ARG A 115 3.10 7.86 36.30
N PHE A 116 2.18 8.20 35.38
CA PHE A 116 2.21 9.49 34.69
C PHE A 116 2.05 10.67 35.65
N SER A 117 1.08 10.59 36.56
CA SER A 117 0.85 11.61 37.60
C SER A 117 2.08 11.82 38.48
N ARG A 118 2.74 10.74 38.91
CA ARG A 118 3.99 10.82 39.69
C ARG A 118 5.15 11.46 38.93
N ALA A 119 5.27 11.13 37.62
CA ALA A 119 6.36 11.66 36.78
C ALA A 119 6.18 13.14 36.47
N THR A 120 4.95 13.59 36.24
CA THR A 120 4.63 14.99 35.93
C THR A 120 4.49 15.85 37.20
N GLY A 121 4.25 15.21 38.37
CA GLY A 121 3.94 15.91 39.64
C GLY A 121 2.54 16.56 39.61
N ARG A 122 1.65 16.16 38.70
CA ARG A 122 0.31 16.71 38.55
C ARG A 122 -0.74 15.61 38.57
N GLY A 123 -1.93 15.92 39.10
CA GLY A 123 -3.08 15.05 39.00
C GLY A 123 -3.58 14.90 37.57
N VAL A 124 -4.52 13.97 37.37
CA VAL A 124 -5.14 13.69 36.07
C VAL A 124 -6.65 13.82 36.21
N LEU A 125 -7.24 14.60 35.31
CA LEU A 125 -8.67 14.77 35.14
C LEU A 125 -9.14 13.95 33.93
N CYS A 126 -10.38 13.50 33.93
CA CYS A 126 -11.06 12.74 32.90
C CYS A 126 -10.62 11.26 32.82
N ASN A 127 -9.58 10.90 32.05
CA ASN A 127 -9.14 9.54 31.72
C ASN A 127 -10.26 8.67 31.12
N LEU A 128 -10.99 9.20 30.15
CA LEU A 128 -12.11 8.55 29.46
C LEU A 128 -12.03 8.80 27.95
N PRO A 129 -12.75 8.02 27.13
CA PRO A 129 -13.01 8.40 25.74
C PRO A 129 -13.85 9.68 25.72
N TYR A 130 -13.32 10.73 25.11
CA TYR A 130 -13.96 12.05 25.10
C TYR A 130 -13.70 12.81 23.82
N SER A 131 -14.70 13.59 23.35
CA SER A 131 -14.42 14.61 22.36
C SER A 131 -13.60 15.73 23.03
N GLY A 132 -12.55 16.19 22.37
CA GLY A 132 -11.68 17.14 23.05
C GLY A 132 -12.32 18.52 23.27
N THR A 133 -13.37 18.92 22.54
CA THR A 133 -14.14 20.14 22.85
C THR A 133 -15.01 19.96 24.09
N ALA A 134 -15.64 18.80 24.24
CA ALA A 134 -16.39 18.45 25.45
C ALA A 134 -15.45 18.31 26.66
N ALA A 135 -14.26 17.72 26.50
CA ALA A 135 -13.28 17.61 27.58
C ALA A 135 -12.85 18.98 28.12
N LEU A 136 -12.68 19.97 27.25
CA LEU A 136 -12.38 21.34 27.68
C LEU A 136 -13.56 22.01 28.38
N ALA A 137 -14.78 21.79 27.89
CA ALA A 137 -15.98 22.36 28.51
C ALA A 137 -16.23 21.80 29.90
N ASP A 138 -16.05 20.48 30.09
CA ASP A 138 -16.38 19.79 31.33
C ASP A 138 -15.26 19.86 32.39
N PHE A 139 -13.99 19.87 31.99
CA PHE A 139 -12.84 19.79 32.89
C PHE A 139 -11.93 21.04 32.88
N GLY A 140 -12.14 21.98 31.95
CA GLY A 140 -11.29 23.16 31.80
C GLY A 140 -11.25 24.05 33.03
N GLU A 141 -12.39 24.33 33.67
CA GLU A 141 -12.46 25.12 34.88
C GLU A 141 -11.76 24.45 36.05
N GLU A 142 -11.90 23.13 36.21
CA GLU A 142 -11.19 22.37 37.24
C GLU A 142 -9.69 22.36 36.98
N HIS A 143 -9.26 22.20 35.75
CA HIS A 143 -7.85 22.32 35.36
C HIS A 143 -7.28 23.69 35.71
N MET A 144 -7.98 24.79 35.44
CA MET A 144 -7.54 26.13 35.80
C MET A 144 -7.37 26.29 37.31
N ARG A 145 -8.21 25.65 38.12
CA ARG A 145 -8.20 25.75 39.58
C ARG A 145 -7.13 24.86 40.21
N THR A 146 -6.90 23.65 39.72
CA THR A 146 -6.03 22.63 40.33
C THR A 146 -4.65 22.54 39.68
N GLY A 147 -4.57 22.82 38.40
CA GLY A 147 -3.40 22.58 37.58
C GLY A 147 -3.23 21.12 37.16
N ASP A 148 -4.21 20.25 37.43
CA ASP A 148 -4.22 18.86 37.01
C ASP A 148 -4.45 18.74 35.49
N LEU A 149 -3.85 17.73 34.85
CA LEU A 149 -3.85 17.57 33.41
C LEU A 149 -5.15 16.91 32.93
N ILE A 150 -5.76 17.40 31.87
CA ILE A 150 -6.91 16.75 31.23
C ILE A 150 -6.39 15.67 30.30
N VAL A 151 -6.49 14.39 30.71
CA VAL A 151 -6.09 13.23 29.91
C VAL A 151 -7.34 12.57 29.36
N TYR A 152 -7.36 12.29 28.06
CA TYR A 152 -8.47 11.60 27.41
C TYR A 152 -8.01 10.81 26.17
N THR A 153 -8.83 9.88 25.72
CA THR A 153 -8.61 9.09 24.51
C THR A 153 -9.78 9.29 23.53
N SER A 154 -9.79 8.54 22.43
CA SER A 154 -10.88 8.46 21.46
C SER A 154 -11.03 7.01 20.99
N ALA A 155 -11.77 6.78 19.90
CA ALA A 155 -11.80 5.48 19.23
C ALA A 155 -10.44 5.08 18.64
N ASP A 156 -9.61 6.09 18.32
CA ASP A 156 -8.25 5.87 17.84
C ASP A 156 -7.31 5.45 18.97
N SER A 157 -6.15 4.90 18.58
CA SER A 157 -5.05 4.57 19.50
C SER A 157 -4.27 5.82 19.90
N VAL A 158 -4.82 6.63 20.80
CA VAL A 158 -4.24 7.92 21.21
C VAL A 158 -4.31 8.18 22.71
N PHE A 159 -3.27 8.85 23.23
CA PHE A 159 -3.21 9.42 24.57
C PHE A 159 -3.14 10.95 24.42
N GLN A 160 -4.20 11.67 24.77
CA GLN A 160 -4.27 13.11 24.58
C GLN A 160 -4.16 13.83 25.92
N ILE A 161 -3.32 14.88 25.97
CA ILE A 161 -3.12 15.69 27.15
C ILE A 161 -3.49 17.13 26.80
N ALA A 162 -4.57 17.66 27.39
CA ALA A 162 -4.92 19.07 27.25
C ALA A 162 -4.51 19.86 28.49
N ALA A 163 -3.98 21.07 28.27
CA ALA A 163 -3.63 22.01 29.32
C ALA A 163 -3.79 23.46 28.81
N HIS A 164 -4.26 24.34 29.70
CA HIS A 164 -4.35 25.77 29.44
C HIS A 164 -2.95 26.41 29.45
N GLU A 165 -2.67 27.27 28.49
CA GLU A 165 -1.33 27.82 28.28
C GLU A 165 -0.84 28.72 29.43
N ASP A 166 -1.76 29.37 30.16
CA ASP A 166 -1.42 30.14 31.37
C ASP A 166 -1.08 29.25 32.57
N ILE A 167 -1.55 27.99 32.60
CA ILE A 167 -1.26 27.04 33.70
C ILE A 167 -0.04 26.21 33.35
N LEU A 168 0.11 25.84 32.09
CA LEU A 168 1.20 25.02 31.59
C LEU A 168 1.60 25.47 30.18
N PRO A 169 2.76 26.17 30.07
CA PRO A 169 3.27 26.57 28.75
C PRO A 169 3.42 25.38 27.80
N PRO A 170 3.19 25.56 26.50
CA PRO A 170 3.23 24.47 25.50
C PRO A 170 4.52 23.63 25.54
N GLU A 171 5.67 24.26 25.75
CA GLU A 171 6.97 23.57 25.83
C GLU A 171 6.99 22.57 27.00
N LYS A 172 6.39 22.94 28.13
CA LYS A 172 6.29 22.06 29.31
C LYS A 172 5.26 20.95 29.10
N LEU A 173 4.17 21.24 28.37
CA LEU A 173 3.20 20.21 27.95
C LEU A 173 3.88 19.20 27.04
N TYR A 174 4.73 19.64 26.10
CA TYR A 174 5.50 18.76 25.22
C TYR A 174 6.47 17.87 26.01
N GLU A 175 7.10 18.35 27.07
CA GLU A 175 7.91 17.49 27.94
C GLU A 175 7.07 16.39 28.58
N TYR A 176 5.88 16.71 29.07
CA TYR A 176 4.96 15.72 29.65
C TYR A 176 4.47 14.70 28.62
N CYS A 177 4.23 15.13 27.38
CA CYS A 177 3.90 14.23 26.28
C CYS A 177 5.07 13.28 25.95
N ARG A 178 6.33 13.74 25.97
CA ARG A 178 7.49 12.85 25.80
C ARG A 178 7.59 11.83 26.94
N MET A 179 7.40 12.25 28.19
CA MET A 179 7.35 11.33 29.34
C MET A 179 6.24 10.28 29.17
N ALA A 180 5.05 10.71 28.72
CA ALA A 180 3.96 9.79 28.42
C ALA A 180 4.35 8.83 27.30
N ARG A 181 4.98 9.31 26.20
CA ARG A 181 5.43 8.47 25.09
C ARG A 181 6.40 7.37 25.56
N GLU A 182 7.34 7.68 26.43
CA GLU A 182 8.28 6.71 27.00
C GLU A 182 7.59 5.65 27.88
N MET A 183 6.48 6.01 28.52
CA MET A 183 5.71 5.09 29.36
C MET A 183 4.76 4.20 28.57
N LEU A 184 4.26 4.71 27.44
CA LEU A 184 3.27 4.06 26.57
C LEU A 184 3.98 3.13 25.57
N CYS A 185 4.55 2.04 26.06
CA CYS A 185 5.26 1.00 25.31
C CYS A 185 4.65 -0.39 25.57
N GLY A 186 5.02 -1.38 24.78
CA GLY A 186 4.48 -2.75 24.87
C GLY A 186 2.96 -2.77 24.70
N GLU A 187 2.24 -3.36 25.64
CA GLU A 187 0.76 -3.44 25.62
C GLU A 187 0.05 -2.08 25.69
N TYR A 188 0.75 -1.02 26.07
CA TYR A 188 0.24 0.36 26.12
C TYR A 188 0.72 1.24 24.96
N ALA A 189 1.34 0.65 23.95
CA ALA A 189 1.97 1.37 22.84
C ALA A 189 0.96 2.02 21.90
N VAL A 190 0.21 3.03 22.39
CA VAL A 190 -0.71 3.81 21.54
C VAL A 190 0.06 4.49 20.40
N GLY A 191 -0.58 4.61 19.24
CA GLY A 191 0.01 5.17 18.05
C GLY A 191 0.51 6.62 18.25
N ARG A 192 -0.21 7.44 19.01
CA ARG A 192 0.16 8.86 19.23
C ARG A 192 -0.09 9.31 20.66
N VAL A 193 0.83 10.11 21.18
CA VAL A 193 0.60 10.97 22.34
C VAL A 193 0.44 12.39 21.81
N ILE A 194 -0.65 13.08 22.17
CA ILE A 194 -1.02 14.36 21.56
C ILE A 194 -1.07 15.46 22.62
N ALA A 195 -0.25 16.49 22.43
CA ALA A 195 -0.37 17.72 23.16
C ALA A 195 -1.52 18.58 22.60
N ARG A 196 -2.43 19.02 23.48
CA ARG A 196 -3.60 19.84 23.16
C ARG A 196 -3.61 21.13 23.97
N PRO A 197 -2.72 22.10 23.68
CA PRO A 197 -2.80 23.40 24.32
C PRO A 197 -4.14 24.08 24.05
N PHE A 198 -4.66 24.79 25.04
CA PHE A 198 -5.87 25.59 24.90
C PHE A 198 -5.79 26.92 25.64
N GLU A 199 -6.68 27.84 25.33
CA GLU A 199 -6.77 29.19 25.88
C GLU A 199 -8.22 29.58 26.13
N GLY A 200 -8.43 30.76 26.72
CA GLY A 200 -9.76 31.33 26.99
C GLY A 200 -10.18 31.22 28.44
N GLU A 201 -11.39 31.65 28.74
CA GLU A 201 -11.99 31.61 30.08
C GLU A 201 -13.28 30.81 30.06
N ALA A 202 -13.62 30.20 31.19
CA ALA A 202 -14.87 29.46 31.33
C ALA A 202 -16.08 30.34 30.98
N PRO A 203 -17.06 29.84 30.22
CA PRO A 203 -17.14 28.51 29.61
C PRO A 203 -16.53 28.43 28.19
N ASN A 204 -15.84 29.47 27.70
CA ASN A 204 -15.44 29.63 26.30
C ASN A 204 -13.97 29.27 26.07
N PHE A 205 -13.58 28.05 26.41
CA PHE A 205 -12.26 27.52 26.09
C PHE A 205 -12.13 27.16 24.61
N SER A 206 -10.96 27.45 24.02
CA SER A 206 -10.65 27.15 22.63
C SER A 206 -9.26 26.52 22.49
N ARG A 207 -9.13 25.55 21.58
CA ARG A 207 -7.84 24.95 21.26
C ARG A 207 -6.98 25.91 20.47
N THR A 208 -5.69 25.95 20.79
CA THR A 208 -4.73 26.72 20.01
C THR A 208 -4.15 25.90 18.86
N SER A 209 -3.49 26.57 17.92
CA SER A 209 -2.78 25.94 16.81
C SER A 209 -1.50 25.18 17.22
N ARG A 210 -1.09 25.27 18.50
CA ARG A 210 0.12 24.65 19.05
C ARG A 210 -0.07 23.18 19.44
N ARG A 211 -0.94 22.47 18.74
CA ARG A 211 -1.03 21.01 18.81
C ARG A 211 0.30 20.41 18.37
N HIS A 212 0.75 19.37 19.08
CA HIS A 212 1.91 18.58 18.68
C HIS A 212 1.67 17.10 18.96
N ASP A 213 1.96 16.25 17.96
CA ASP A 213 1.78 14.81 18.05
C ASP A 213 3.16 14.15 18.25
N PHE A 214 3.24 13.25 19.23
CA PHE A 214 4.40 12.41 19.54
C PHE A 214 4.04 10.99 19.14
N SER A 215 4.41 10.61 17.93
CA SER A 215 4.08 9.33 17.35
C SER A 215 4.92 8.20 17.94
N LEU A 216 4.40 6.99 17.85
CA LEU A 216 5.14 5.78 18.11
C LEU A 216 6.16 5.59 16.97
N GLU A 217 7.41 5.33 17.34
CA GLU A 217 8.40 4.94 16.32
C GLU A 217 8.10 3.56 15.77
N PRO A 218 8.36 3.32 14.47
CA PRO A 218 8.30 1.98 13.91
C PRO A 218 9.12 0.99 14.74
N PRO A 219 8.58 -0.20 15.09
CA PRO A 219 9.25 -1.15 15.98
C PRO A 219 10.47 -1.84 15.35
N ALA A 220 10.66 -1.71 14.05
CA ALA A 220 11.81 -2.23 13.30
C ALA A 220 12.23 -1.26 12.20
N ASP A 221 13.34 -1.57 11.52
CA ASP A 221 13.79 -0.82 10.35
C ASP A 221 12.79 -0.95 9.21
N THR A 222 12.54 0.17 8.51
CA THR A 222 11.68 0.27 7.34
C THR A 222 12.50 0.48 6.07
N MET A 223 11.85 0.48 4.90
CA MET A 223 12.53 0.86 3.65
C MET A 223 13.16 2.26 3.74
N LEU A 224 12.60 3.18 4.55
CA LEU A 224 13.16 4.52 4.72
C LEU A 224 14.54 4.47 5.39
N ASP A 225 14.70 3.62 6.41
CA ASP A 225 15.98 3.39 7.08
C ASP A 225 17.00 2.78 6.08
N ALA A 226 16.57 1.79 5.29
CA ALA A 226 17.42 1.11 4.31
C ALA A 226 17.88 2.06 3.19
N ILE A 227 16.99 2.86 2.63
CA ILE A 227 17.30 3.86 1.60
C ILE A 227 18.30 4.88 2.13
N LYS A 228 18.07 5.43 3.33
CA LYS A 228 18.96 6.38 3.97
C LYS A 228 20.33 5.76 4.31
N ALA A 229 20.36 4.52 4.79
CA ALA A 229 21.59 3.79 5.07
C ALA A 229 22.42 3.50 3.81
N ALA A 230 21.75 3.33 2.66
CA ALA A 230 22.40 3.20 1.34
C ALA A 230 22.97 4.53 0.82
N GLY A 231 22.78 5.65 1.54
CA GLY A 231 23.25 6.98 1.13
C GLY A 231 22.36 7.66 0.09
N LEU A 232 21.14 7.16 -0.09
CA LEU A 232 20.13 7.74 -0.97
C LEU A 232 19.19 8.68 -0.20
N ASP A 233 18.48 9.52 -0.95
CA ASP A 233 17.54 10.47 -0.36
C ASP A 233 16.24 9.76 0.05
N SER A 234 15.79 10.06 1.27
CA SER A 234 14.50 9.63 1.81
C SER A 234 13.73 10.88 2.26
N LEU A 235 12.88 11.38 1.36
CA LEU A 235 12.20 12.67 1.50
C LEU A 235 10.74 12.44 1.91
N GLY A 236 10.26 13.23 2.88
CA GLY A 236 8.88 13.16 3.38
C GLY A 236 8.06 14.40 3.05
N VAL A 237 6.81 14.24 2.57
CA VAL A 237 5.86 15.34 2.37
C VAL A 237 4.57 15.05 3.13
N GLY A 238 4.02 16.05 3.81
CA GLY A 238 2.80 15.93 4.59
C GLY A 238 3.03 15.29 5.95
N LYS A 239 2.22 14.30 6.32
CA LYS A 239 2.31 13.63 7.64
C LYS A 239 3.40 12.55 7.73
N ILE A 240 4.19 12.31 6.70
CA ILE A 240 5.18 11.21 6.71
C ILE A 240 6.14 11.32 7.89
N HIS A 241 6.62 12.54 8.22
CA HIS A 241 7.45 12.74 9.42
C HIS A 241 6.76 12.24 10.69
N ASP A 242 5.50 12.57 10.88
CA ASP A 242 4.76 12.22 12.09
C ASP A 242 4.44 10.72 12.13
N ILE A 243 4.10 10.11 10.99
CA ILE A 243 3.78 8.68 10.88
C ILE A 243 5.00 7.81 11.24
N PHE A 244 6.20 8.24 10.85
CA PHE A 244 7.44 7.51 11.12
C PHE A 244 8.25 8.11 12.28
N ALA A 245 7.71 9.08 13.03
CA ALA A 245 8.41 9.81 14.10
C ALA A 245 9.76 10.40 13.64
N GLY A 246 9.86 10.78 12.36
CA GLY A 246 11.06 11.29 11.71
C GLY A 246 12.11 10.23 11.37
N ARG A 247 11.88 8.98 11.73
CA ARG A 247 12.84 7.88 11.52
C ARG A 247 12.99 7.58 10.03
N GLY A 248 14.23 7.34 9.60
CA GLY A 248 14.57 6.98 8.22
C GLY A 248 14.51 8.13 7.21
N LEU A 249 14.01 9.33 7.57
CA LEU A 249 13.95 10.48 6.66
C LEU A 249 15.27 11.25 6.62
N SER A 250 15.69 11.67 5.42
CA SER A 250 16.80 12.61 5.21
C SER A 250 16.33 14.05 5.33
N GLU A 251 15.15 14.35 4.76
CA GLU A 251 14.50 15.65 4.77
C GLU A 251 12.99 15.49 4.77
N TYR A 252 12.27 16.48 5.27
CA TYR A 252 10.81 16.49 5.23
C TYR A 252 10.23 17.89 5.19
N VAL A 253 9.01 18.00 4.66
CA VAL A 253 8.20 19.23 4.68
C VAL A 253 6.76 18.87 5.06
N TYR A 254 6.21 19.63 6.00
CA TYR A 254 4.78 19.52 6.31
C TYR A 254 3.94 20.09 5.17
N ALA A 255 2.69 19.69 5.08
CA ALA A 255 1.70 20.24 4.16
C ALA A 255 0.47 20.72 4.94
N GLU A 256 -0.06 21.89 4.58
CA GLU A 256 -1.25 22.45 5.20
C GLU A 256 -2.53 21.73 4.74
N ASP A 257 -2.52 21.32 3.47
CA ASP A 257 -3.61 20.58 2.80
C ASP A 257 -3.04 19.82 1.59
N ASN A 258 -3.92 19.13 0.85
CA ASN A 258 -3.51 18.38 -0.34
C ASN A 258 -2.92 19.29 -1.43
N ALA A 259 -3.44 20.51 -1.61
CA ALA A 259 -2.94 21.44 -2.64
C ALA A 259 -1.50 21.88 -2.34
N ASP A 260 -1.18 22.19 -1.08
CA ASP A 260 0.16 22.51 -0.63
C ASP A 260 1.09 21.27 -0.71
N GLY A 261 0.58 20.08 -0.36
CA GLY A 261 1.31 18.81 -0.50
C GLY A 261 1.69 18.51 -1.96
N MET A 262 0.75 18.65 -2.89
CA MET A 262 1.00 18.50 -4.33
C MET A 262 2.04 19.51 -4.85
N LYS A 263 1.96 20.77 -4.41
CA LYS A 263 2.95 21.80 -4.76
C LYS A 263 4.36 21.44 -4.27
N LYS A 264 4.49 20.99 -3.01
CA LYS A 264 5.76 20.58 -2.40
C LYS A 264 6.33 19.34 -3.08
N THR A 265 5.46 18.40 -3.47
CA THR A 265 5.84 17.23 -4.28
C THR A 265 6.44 17.65 -5.61
N SER A 266 5.83 18.63 -6.30
CA SER A 266 6.39 19.16 -7.57
C SER A 266 7.77 19.78 -7.37
N VAL A 267 7.98 20.52 -6.27
CA VAL A 267 9.28 21.13 -5.95
C VAL A 267 10.36 20.06 -5.74
N TYR A 268 10.05 18.98 -5.01
CA TYR A 268 11.01 17.87 -4.87
C TYR A 268 11.25 17.15 -6.20
N ALA A 269 10.23 16.93 -7.02
CA ALA A 269 10.39 16.29 -8.32
C ALA A 269 11.25 17.12 -9.30
N GLU A 270 11.27 18.45 -9.17
CA GLU A 270 12.14 19.34 -9.93
C GLU A 270 13.58 19.39 -9.39
N SER A 271 13.78 18.97 -8.14
CA SER A 271 15.13 18.94 -7.54
C SER A 271 15.95 17.74 -8.05
N ASP A 272 17.25 17.80 -7.83
CA ASP A 272 18.18 16.73 -8.23
C ASP A 272 18.40 15.80 -7.03
N PHE A 273 17.41 14.94 -6.74
CA PHE A 273 17.51 13.91 -5.69
C PHE A 273 17.56 12.51 -6.31
N ASN A 274 18.20 11.59 -5.62
CA ASN A 274 18.24 10.17 -5.97
C ASN A 274 17.78 9.33 -4.80
N GLY A 275 16.57 8.78 -4.90
CA GLY A 275 15.95 8.02 -3.79
C GLY A 275 14.44 8.05 -3.83
N LEU A 276 13.81 8.16 -2.67
CA LEU A 276 12.37 8.14 -2.50
C LEU A 276 11.84 9.50 -2.00
N CYS A 277 10.86 10.06 -2.69
CA CYS A 277 9.97 11.09 -2.15
C CYS A 277 8.64 10.43 -1.76
N PHE A 278 8.38 10.30 -0.46
CA PHE A 278 7.18 9.72 0.11
C PHE A 278 6.20 10.81 0.51
N VAL A 279 4.99 10.77 -0.04
CA VAL A 279 3.98 11.84 0.09
C VAL A 279 2.71 11.27 0.68
N ASN A 280 2.16 11.93 1.71
CA ASN A 280 0.83 11.65 2.23
C ASN A 280 -0.09 12.85 1.97
N LEU A 281 -1.17 12.64 1.20
CA LEU A 281 -2.22 13.61 0.92
C LEU A 281 -3.45 13.30 1.77
N VAL A 282 -3.61 14.02 2.89
CA VAL A 282 -4.45 13.63 4.04
C VAL A 282 -5.90 14.15 3.99
N ASP A 283 -6.23 15.08 3.10
CA ASP A 283 -7.55 15.74 3.13
C ASP A 283 -8.70 14.79 2.85
N THR A 284 -8.47 13.78 2.01
CA THR A 284 -9.44 12.72 1.68
C THR A 284 -9.93 11.98 2.92
N ASP A 285 -9.05 11.72 3.86
CA ASP A 285 -9.38 11.14 5.16
C ASP A 285 -9.93 12.19 6.13
N SER A 286 -9.09 13.16 6.51
CA SER A 286 -9.34 14.04 7.65
C SER A 286 -10.46 15.06 7.44
N LYS A 287 -10.66 15.53 6.20
CA LYS A 287 -11.67 16.53 5.86
C LYS A 287 -12.97 15.91 5.36
N TYR A 288 -12.91 14.76 4.67
CA TYR A 288 -14.06 14.24 3.93
C TYR A 288 -14.50 12.84 4.37
N GLY A 289 -13.61 11.86 4.49
CA GLY A 289 -13.92 10.48 4.84
C GLY A 289 -14.65 10.37 6.18
N HIS A 290 -14.00 10.77 7.26
CA HIS A 290 -14.58 10.78 8.61
C HIS A 290 -15.83 11.68 8.76
N ARG A 291 -16.01 12.65 7.89
CA ARG A 291 -17.16 13.57 7.90
C ARG A 291 -18.29 13.14 6.97
N ARG A 292 -18.10 12.04 6.25
CA ARG A 292 -19.06 11.50 5.29
C ARG A 292 -19.45 12.49 4.18
N ASP A 293 -18.49 13.30 3.76
CA ASP A 293 -18.65 14.26 2.67
C ASP A 293 -18.19 13.62 1.34
N VAL A 294 -19.12 12.89 0.71
CA VAL A 294 -18.89 12.21 -0.58
C VAL A 294 -18.49 13.21 -1.67
N ASP A 295 -19.15 14.37 -1.71
CA ASP A 295 -18.92 15.37 -2.74
C ASP A 295 -17.57 16.08 -2.58
N GLY A 296 -17.21 16.42 -1.34
CA GLY A 296 -15.89 16.99 -1.03
C GLY A 296 -14.76 16.00 -1.31
N TYR A 297 -14.97 14.72 -0.98
CA TYR A 297 -14.00 13.66 -1.30
C TYR A 297 -13.80 13.52 -2.81
N ALA A 298 -14.90 13.48 -3.59
CA ALA A 298 -14.86 13.41 -5.04
C ALA A 298 -14.14 14.61 -5.68
N GLU A 299 -14.35 15.80 -5.14
CA GLU A 299 -13.68 17.02 -5.59
C GLU A 299 -12.18 16.98 -5.29
N ALA A 300 -11.76 16.51 -4.10
CA ALA A 300 -10.35 16.34 -3.73
C ALA A 300 -9.62 15.35 -4.67
N ILE A 301 -10.24 14.21 -5.02
CA ILE A 301 -9.68 13.29 -6.01
C ILE A 301 -9.60 13.94 -7.41
N SER A 302 -10.61 14.74 -7.78
CA SER A 302 -10.63 15.45 -9.08
C SER A 302 -9.57 16.54 -9.16
N GLU A 303 -9.27 17.21 -8.05
CA GLU A 303 -8.18 18.18 -7.95
C GLU A 303 -6.80 17.50 -8.07
N PHE A 304 -6.63 16.38 -7.36
CA PHE A 304 -5.43 15.55 -7.49
C PHE A 304 -5.24 15.09 -8.94
N ASP A 305 -6.28 14.58 -9.59
CA ASP A 305 -6.20 14.11 -10.98
C ASP A 305 -5.82 15.24 -11.95
N ARG A 306 -6.35 16.44 -11.74
CA ARG A 306 -6.00 17.61 -12.55
C ARG A 306 -4.52 17.98 -12.39
N TRP A 307 -4.02 18.00 -11.15
CA TRP A 307 -2.61 18.21 -10.86
C TRP A 307 -1.75 17.09 -11.47
N LEU A 308 -2.15 15.84 -11.34
CA LEU A 308 -1.48 14.67 -11.92
C LEU A 308 -1.29 14.82 -13.43
N GLY A 309 -2.31 15.31 -14.15
CA GLY A 309 -2.22 15.57 -15.58
C GLY A 309 -1.13 16.57 -15.96
N GLY A 310 -0.86 17.56 -15.10
CA GLY A 310 0.24 18.50 -15.25
C GLY A 310 1.60 17.94 -14.80
N PHE A 311 1.59 17.04 -13.81
CA PHE A 311 2.80 16.45 -13.23
C PHE A 311 3.42 15.36 -14.11
N LEU A 312 2.61 14.47 -14.70
CA LEU A 312 3.11 13.35 -15.51
C LEU A 312 4.08 13.75 -16.63
N PRO A 313 3.85 14.84 -17.39
CA PRO A 313 4.79 15.27 -18.43
C PRO A 313 6.15 15.79 -17.90
N THR A 314 6.28 16.08 -16.61
CA THR A 314 7.52 16.58 -15.99
C THR A 314 8.45 15.45 -15.55
N MET A 315 7.97 14.21 -15.55
CA MET A 315 8.76 13.03 -15.15
C MET A 315 9.93 12.83 -16.12
N ARG A 316 11.11 12.57 -15.54
CA ARG A 316 12.37 12.33 -16.26
C ARG A 316 12.59 10.84 -16.50
N GLU A 317 13.52 10.51 -17.38
CA GLU A 317 13.98 9.13 -17.56
C GLU A 317 14.53 8.58 -16.22
N GLY A 318 14.05 7.41 -15.83
CA GLY A 318 14.35 6.80 -14.53
C GLY A 318 13.38 7.15 -13.40
N ASP A 319 12.52 8.16 -13.58
CA ASP A 319 11.49 8.46 -12.57
C ASP A 319 10.37 7.41 -12.59
N VAL A 320 9.95 6.98 -11.40
CA VAL A 320 8.80 6.11 -11.21
C VAL A 320 7.82 6.77 -10.25
N LEU A 321 6.58 6.96 -10.69
CA LEU A 321 5.48 7.41 -9.86
C LEU A 321 4.66 6.20 -9.40
N MET A 322 4.48 6.07 -8.10
CA MET A 322 3.55 5.13 -7.47
C MET A 322 2.44 5.91 -6.78
N ILE A 323 1.18 5.55 -7.03
CA ILE A 323 0.00 6.11 -6.39
C ILE A 323 -0.73 4.97 -5.70
N THR A 324 -0.96 5.11 -4.40
CA THR A 324 -1.62 4.09 -3.58
C THR A 324 -2.49 4.73 -2.50
N ALA A 325 -3.06 3.93 -1.61
CA ALA A 325 -3.70 4.34 -0.38
C ALA A 325 -3.21 3.43 0.77
N ASP A 326 -3.42 3.87 1.98
CA ASP A 326 -3.02 3.18 3.21
C ASP A 326 -4.15 2.36 3.85
N HIS A 327 -5.42 2.75 3.61
CA HIS A 327 -6.64 2.06 4.04
C HIS A 327 -7.85 2.59 3.26
N GLY A 328 -9.08 2.22 3.66
CA GLY A 328 -10.33 2.82 3.20
C GLY A 328 -10.96 3.73 4.26
N CYS A 329 -11.80 4.67 3.82
CA CYS A 329 -12.73 5.42 4.67
C CYS A 329 -13.93 5.84 3.82
N ASP A 330 -14.86 4.89 3.58
CA ASP A 330 -16.01 5.10 2.69
C ASP A 330 -16.98 6.15 3.25
N PRO A 331 -17.07 7.34 2.63
CA PRO A 331 -17.91 8.41 3.15
C PRO A 331 -19.41 8.11 3.04
N ALA A 332 -19.82 7.12 2.26
CA ALA A 332 -21.22 6.68 2.17
C ALA A 332 -21.52 5.47 3.07
N PHE A 333 -20.53 4.85 3.69
CA PHE A 333 -20.71 3.71 4.59
C PHE A 333 -21.18 4.18 5.96
N THR A 334 -22.47 3.96 6.27
CA THR A 334 -23.15 4.54 7.44
C THR A 334 -22.97 3.78 8.75
N MET A 335 -22.33 2.61 8.72
CA MET A 335 -22.17 1.74 9.90
C MET A 335 -21.13 2.29 10.88
N THR A 336 -20.14 3.01 10.39
CA THR A 336 -19.07 3.63 11.17
C THR A 336 -18.69 4.99 10.59
N THR A 337 -18.06 5.85 11.37
CA THR A 337 -17.33 7.05 10.92
C THR A 337 -15.83 6.84 10.94
N ASP A 338 -15.40 5.65 11.28
CA ASP A 338 -14.02 5.21 11.34
C ASP A 338 -13.56 4.70 9.95
N HIS A 339 -12.27 4.42 9.82
CA HIS A 339 -11.69 3.78 8.64
C HIS A 339 -12.36 2.46 8.30
N THR A 340 -12.29 2.04 7.05
CA THR A 340 -12.88 0.79 6.57
C THR A 340 -11.81 -0.17 6.04
N ARG A 341 -11.99 -1.48 6.31
CA ARG A 341 -11.10 -2.56 5.88
C ARG A 341 -11.31 -2.84 4.39
N GLU A 342 -10.54 -2.15 3.55
CA GLU A 342 -10.66 -2.23 2.10
C GLU A 342 -9.35 -2.62 1.43
N TYR A 343 -9.45 -3.23 0.27
CA TYR A 343 -8.33 -3.26 -0.67
C TYR A 343 -7.91 -1.83 -1.03
N THR A 344 -6.62 -1.65 -1.33
CA THR A 344 -6.08 -0.38 -1.82
C THR A 344 -5.61 -0.47 -3.26
N PRO A 345 -5.68 0.61 -4.04
CA PRO A 345 -5.13 0.65 -5.39
C PRO A 345 -3.61 0.78 -5.34
N LEU A 346 -2.93 0.20 -6.33
CA LEU A 346 -1.56 0.58 -6.67
C LEU A 346 -1.52 0.87 -8.16
N ILE A 347 -1.10 2.07 -8.52
CA ILE A 347 -0.90 2.52 -9.90
C ILE A 347 0.57 2.95 -10.02
N MET A 348 1.29 2.37 -10.96
CA MET A 348 2.70 2.66 -11.20
C MET A 348 2.91 3.09 -12.64
N THR A 349 3.65 4.19 -12.83
CA THR A 349 3.94 4.74 -14.16
C THR A 349 5.27 5.45 -14.17
N GLY A 350 5.83 5.63 -15.35
CA GLY A 350 7.09 6.35 -15.57
C GLY A 350 7.75 5.93 -16.88
N PRO A 351 8.71 6.71 -17.36
CA PRO A 351 9.52 6.30 -18.51
C PRO A 351 10.20 4.94 -18.23
N GLY A 352 9.94 3.96 -19.08
CA GLY A 352 10.49 2.59 -18.92
C GLY A 352 9.66 1.63 -18.09
N ILE A 353 8.56 2.08 -17.47
CA ILE A 353 7.61 1.22 -16.77
C ILE A 353 6.64 0.58 -17.77
N SER A 354 6.53 -0.74 -17.72
CA SER A 354 5.64 -1.49 -18.61
C SER A 354 4.19 -1.47 -18.10
N PRO A 355 3.25 -0.90 -18.88
CA PRO A 355 1.83 -0.94 -18.54
C PRO A 355 1.29 -2.37 -18.53
N GLN A 356 0.69 -2.79 -17.40
CA GLN A 356 0.11 -4.12 -17.26
C GLN A 356 -0.80 -4.23 -16.03
N ASP A 357 -1.65 -5.24 -16.00
CA ASP A 357 -2.40 -5.62 -14.81
C ASP A 357 -1.60 -6.67 -14.03
N LEU A 358 -1.19 -6.35 -12.81
CA LEU A 358 -0.47 -7.24 -11.90
C LEU A 358 -1.42 -8.04 -10.99
N GLY A 359 -2.74 -7.83 -11.09
CA GLY A 359 -3.80 -8.51 -10.32
C GLY A 359 -3.81 -8.15 -8.84
N THR A 360 -4.37 -9.05 -8.02
CA THR A 360 -4.40 -8.88 -6.57
C THR A 360 -3.13 -9.44 -5.93
N ARG A 361 -2.57 -8.69 -4.99
CA ARG A 361 -1.38 -9.06 -4.21
C ARG A 361 -1.66 -8.97 -2.72
N ALA A 362 -1.13 -9.89 -1.97
CA ALA A 362 -1.12 -9.84 -0.52
C ALA A 362 0.03 -8.96 -0.04
N GLY A 363 -0.27 -8.09 0.94
CA GLY A 363 0.68 -7.16 1.55
C GLY A 363 0.84 -5.83 0.80
N PHE A 364 0.92 -4.75 1.57
CA PHE A 364 1.38 -3.45 1.06
C PHE A 364 2.91 -3.38 1.01
N ASP A 365 3.60 -4.28 1.70
CA ASP A 365 5.07 -4.41 1.74
C ASP A 365 5.67 -4.78 0.38
N ASN A 366 4.86 -5.25 -0.59
CA ASN A 366 5.24 -5.32 -2.00
C ASN A 366 5.76 -3.97 -2.53
N ILE A 367 5.22 -2.85 -2.03
CA ILE A 367 5.65 -1.51 -2.43
C ILE A 367 7.09 -1.26 -1.96
N ALA A 368 7.38 -1.55 -0.68
CA ALA A 368 8.74 -1.41 -0.14
C ALA A 368 9.76 -2.28 -0.91
N ALA A 369 9.41 -3.53 -1.18
CA ALA A 369 10.23 -4.42 -2.00
C ALA A 369 10.50 -3.81 -3.37
N THR A 370 9.45 -3.34 -4.05
CA THR A 370 9.57 -2.75 -5.39
C THR A 370 10.43 -1.49 -5.40
N VAL A 371 10.22 -0.59 -4.43
CA VAL A 371 11.02 0.64 -4.29
C VAL A 371 12.50 0.31 -4.08
N CYS A 372 12.79 -0.60 -3.15
CA CYS A 372 14.16 -0.99 -2.84
C CYS A 372 14.84 -1.70 -4.02
N ASP A 373 14.14 -2.60 -4.72
CA ASP A 373 14.64 -3.26 -5.93
C ASP A 373 14.97 -2.24 -7.04
N LEU A 374 14.08 -1.28 -7.29
CA LEU A 374 14.29 -0.23 -8.32
C LEU A 374 15.45 0.70 -7.96
N LEU A 375 15.67 0.95 -6.67
CA LEU A 375 16.79 1.76 -6.18
C LEU A 375 18.10 0.98 -5.99
N GLY A 376 18.06 -0.35 -6.14
CA GLY A 376 19.23 -1.22 -5.89
C GLY A 376 19.62 -1.28 -4.41
N VAL A 377 18.65 -1.12 -3.50
CA VAL A 377 18.83 -1.15 -2.05
C VAL A 377 18.44 -2.52 -1.52
N GLU A 378 19.32 -3.13 -0.73
CA GLU A 378 19.00 -4.41 -0.07
C GLU A 378 18.06 -4.17 1.12
N TYR A 379 16.82 -4.67 0.99
CA TYR A 379 15.82 -4.64 2.05
C TYR A 379 14.91 -5.86 1.92
N LYS A 380 14.67 -6.56 3.03
CA LYS A 380 13.89 -7.80 3.02
C LYS A 380 12.46 -7.55 3.51
N THR A 381 11.50 -7.87 2.68
CA THR A 381 10.06 -7.84 2.96
C THR A 381 9.49 -9.26 3.06
N SER A 382 8.27 -9.40 3.54
CA SER A 382 7.54 -10.68 3.54
C SER A 382 6.99 -11.00 2.16
N SER A 383 6.55 -9.97 1.44
CA SER A 383 6.00 -10.09 0.09
C SER A 383 7.03 -9.64 -0.96
N PRO A 384 7.04 -10.27 -2.14
CA PRO A 384 7.97 -9.89 -3.20
C PRO A 384 7.55 -8.58 -3.91
N GLY A 385 8.52 -7.85 -4.46
CA GLY A 385 8.30 -6.66 -5.27
C GLY A 385 7.85 -6.95 -6.70
N PHE A 386 7.53 -5.90 -7.44
CA PHE A 386 7.07 -5.91 -8.84
C PHE A 386 8.16 -5.48 -9.84
N ALA A 387 9.37 -5.12 -9.38
CA ALA A 387 10.39 -4.49 -10.22
C ALA A 387 10.69 -5.29 -11.50
N ALA A 388 10.80 -6.61 -11.39
CA ALA A 388 11.06 -7.47 -12.54
C ALA A 388 9.94 -7.39 -13.59
N GLU A 389 8.67 -7.43 -13.16
CA GLU A 389 7.51 -7.32 -14.05
C GLU A 389 7.41 -5.91 -14.67
N LEU A 390 7.64 -4.87 -13.88
CA LEU A 390 7.58 -3.49 -14.34
C LEU A 390 8.60 -3.18 -15.44
N LEU A 391 9.78 -3.78 -15.37
CA LEU A 391 10.87 -3.58 -16.32
C LEU A 391 10.86 -4.58 -17.49
N CYS A 392 10.04 -5.63 -17.42
CA CYS A 392 9.95 -6.67 -18.43
C CYS A 392 8.51 -6.80 -18.97
N PRO A 393 8.17 -6.12 -20.08
CA PRO A 393 6.83 -6.19 -20.66
C PRO A 393 6.48 -7.61 -21.13
N PRO A 394 5.21 -8.04 -21.03
CA PRO A 394 4.73 -9.32 -21.51
C PRO A 394 5.10 -9.61 -22.96
N GLU A 395 5.11 -8.59 -23.82
CA GLU A 395 5.49 -8.70 -25.23
C GLU A 395 6.97 -9.09 -25.40
N LEU A 396 7.84 -8.64 -24.49
CA LEU A 396 9.24 -9.06 -24.47
C LEU A 396 9.34 -10.55 -24.14
N LEU A 397 8.65 -11.01 -23.08
CA LEU A 397 8.65 -12.43 -22.72
C LEU A 397 8.07 -13.32 -23.83
N ILE A 398 7.00 -12.89 -24.50
CA ILE A 398 6.44 -13.60 -25.65
C ILE A 398 7.46 -13.67 -26.80
N ARG A 399 8.17 -12.59 -27.09
CA ARG A 399 9.24 -12.58 -28.08
C ARG A 399 10.36 -13.56 -27.74
N GLU A 400 10.75 -13.63 -26.48
CA GLU A 400 11.75 -14.55 -25.96
C GLU A 400 11.28 -16.02 -26.05
N ALA A 401 10.00 -16.28 -25.75
CA ALA A 401 9.39 -17.60 -25.90
C ALA A 401 9.35 -18.04 -27.39
N ARG A 402 8.97 -17.13 -28.30
CA ARG A 402 8.98 -17.40 -29.76
C ARG A 402 10.41 -17.69 -30.24
N ALA A 403 11.42 -16.97 -29.76
CA ALA A 403 12.81 -17.24 -30.07
C ALA A 403 13.26 -18.61 -29.56
N ALA A 404 12.80 -19.03 -28.38
CA ALA A 404 13.07 -20.38 -27.85
C ALA A 404 12.39 -21.48 -28.68
N MET A 405 11.17 -21.24 -29.17
CA MET A 405 10.40 -22.18 -29.98
C MET A 405 11.13 -22.62 -31.24
N ALA A 406 11.97 -21.77 -31.82
CA ALA A 406 12.77 -22.09 -33.02
C ALA A 406 13.77 -23.24 -32.80
N ASN A 407 14.13 -23.52 -31.54
CA ASN A 407 15.04 -24.61 -31.15
C ASN A 407 14.30 -25.91 -30.74
N ALA A 408 12.97 -25.95 -30.87
CA ALA A 408 12.17 -27.11 -30.46
C ALA A 408 12.55 -28.36 -31.26
N TYR A 409 12.67 -29.50 -30.57
CA TYR A 409 12.87 -30.81 -31.19
C TYR A 409 11.60 -31.64 -31.04
N ALA A 410 10.76 -31.61 -32.08
CA ALA A 410 9.42 -32.20 -32.07
C ALA A 410 9.18 -33.11 -33.31
N PRO A 411 9.99 -34.15 -33.57
CA PRO A 411 9.90 -34.98 -34.76
C PRO A 411 8.68 -35.90 -34.78
N TYR A 412 8.04 -36.16 -33.65
CA TYR A 412 6.91 -37.08 -33.52
C TYR A 412 5.56 -36.38 -33.59
N SER A 413 5.39 -35.32 -32.83
CA SER A 413 4.14 -34.56 -32.79
C SER A 413 4.04 -33.47 -33.85
N GLY A 414 5.18 -32.94 -34.29
CA GLY A 414 5.25 -31.76 -35.14
C GLY A 414 4.83 -30.47 -34.41
N CYS A 415 4.53 -30.54 -33.12
CA CYS A 415 4.19 -29.38 -32.28
C CYS A 415 5.44 -28.75 -31.69
N THR A 416 5.76 -27.53 -32.09
CA THR A 416 6.87 -26.76 -31.49
C THR A 416 6.33 -25.83 -30.44
N VAL A 417 7.01 -25.80 -29.27
CA VAL A 417 6.64 -24.98 -28.11
C VAL A 417 7.88 -24.25 -27.59
N GLY A 418 7.72 -22.99 -27.25
CA GLY A 418 8.74 -22.20 -26.58
C GLY A 418 8.21 -21.59 -25.29
N ALA A 419 9.10 -21.41 -24.34
CA ALA A 419 8.82 -20.74 -23.07
C ALA A 419 9.94 -19.76 -22.71
N ALA A 420 9.58 -18.69 -22.03
CA ALA A 420 10.50 -17.73 -21.43
C ALA A 420 10.10 -17.47 -19.98
N LEU A 421 10.94 -17.86 -19.04
CA LEU A 421 10.75 -17.72 -17.59
C LEU A 421 11.48 -16.46 -17.12
N LEU A 422 10.76 -15.57 -16.42
CA LEU A 422 11.30 -14.37 -15.79
C LEU A 422 11.60 -14.65 -14.31
N GLY A 423 12.84 -14.45 -13.90
CA GLY A 423 13.24 -14.42 -12.51
C GLY A 423 12.91 -13.09 -11.86
N ARG A 424 12.78 -13.07 -10.55
CA ARG A 424 12.58 -11.83 -9.79
C ARG A 424 13.79 -10.88 -9.87
N ASP A 425 14.95 -11.43 -10.20
CA ASP A 425 16.18 -10.67 -10.49
C ASP A 425 16.26 -10.10 -11.92
N GLY A 426 15.18 -10.20 -12.70
CA GLY A 426 15.08 -9.71 -14.07
C GLY A 426 15.74 -10.62 -15.13
N ARG A 427 16.38 -11.72 -14.76
CA ARG A 427 16.94 -12.67 -15.73
C ARG A 427 15.84 -13.46 -16.45
N ILE A 428 16.07 -13.77 -17.72
CA ILE A 428 15.15 -14.57 -18.53
C ILE A 428 15.80 -15.87 -18.95
N TRP A 429 15.15 -16.99 -18.66
CA TRP A 429 15.57 -18.32 -19.10
C TRP A 429 14.63 -18.84 -20.19
N ARG A 430 15.19 -19.14 -21.36
CA ARG A 430 14.47 -19.71 -22.50
C ARG A 430 14.46 -21.24 -22.42
N GLY A 431 13.32 -21.85 -22.77
CA GLY A 431 13.14 -23.30 -22.92
C GLY A 431 12.33 -23.63 -24.15
N CYS A 432 12.58 -24.79 -24.74
CA CYS A 432 11.76 -25.36 -25.82
C CYS A 432 11.38 -26.79 -25.49
N ASN A 433 10.36 -27.35 -26.16
CA ASN A 433 10.06 -28.77 -26.00
C ASN A 433 11.08 -29.66 -26.72
N ILE A 434 11.39 -30.78 -26.08
CA ILE A 434 12.37 -31.77 -26.57
C ILE A 434 11.71 -33.15 -26.47
N GLU A 435 11.40 -33.76 -27.61
CA GLU A 435 10.75 -35.06 -27.69
C GLU A 435 11.77 -36.20 -27.70
N SER A 436 11.34 -37.33 -27.22
CA SER A 436 12.10 -38.57 -27.20
C SER A 436 11.24 -39.72 -27.75
N ALA A 437 11.85 -40.64 -28.46
CA ALA A 437 11.19 -41.85 -28.97
C ALA A 437 10.57 -42.74 -27.89
N SER A 438 11.09 -42.68 -26.66
CA SER A 438 10.54 -43.41 -25.51
C SER A 438 9.41 -42.66 -24.80
N TYR A 439 8.98 -41.51 -25.28
CA TYR A 439 7.93 -40.60 -24.76
C TYR A 439 8.18 -40.12 -23.31
N SER A 440 8.46 -41.00 -22.36
CA SER A 440 8.60 -40.65 -20.94
C SER A 440 9.61 -39.52 -20.64
N PRO A 441 10.82 -39.49 -21.27
CA PRO A 441 11.78 -38.41 -21.07
C PRO A 441 11.46 -37.14 -21.88
N THR A 442 10.39 -37.13 -22.68
CA THR A 442 9.94 -35.92 -23.38
C THR A 442 9.71 -34.76 -22.40
N ASN A 443 10.35 -33.60 -22.65
CA ASN A 443 10.27 -32.45 -21.79
C ASN A 443 9.57 -31.28 -22.49
N CYS A 444 8.61 -30.65 -21.78
CA CYS A 444 7.92 -29.46 -22.28
C CYS A 444 8.80 -28.23 -22.16
N ALA A 445 8.53 -27.20 -22.95
CA ALA A 445 9.28 -25.97 -22.99
C ALA A 445 9.37 -25.28 -21.62
N GLU A 446 8.26 -25.26 -20.88
CA GLU A 446 8.17 -24.66 -19.57
C GLU A 446 9.10 -25.33 -18.55
N ARG A 447 9.08 -26.68 -18.52
CA ARG A 447 9.99 -27.45 -17.65
C ARG A 447 11.44 -27.29 -18.06
N THR A 448 11.74 -27.18 -19.35
CA THR A 448 13.10 -26.90 -19.83
C THR A 448 13.58 -25.55 -19.31
N ALA A 449 12.76 -24.50 -19.36
CA ALA A 449 13.10 -23.18 -18.83
C ALA A 449 13.30 -23.21 -17.30
N ILE A 450 12.37 -23.82 -16.55
CA ILE A 450 12.41 -23.88 -15.09
C ILE A 450 13.60 -24.71 -14.63
N PHE A 451 13.83 -25.92 -15.16
CA PHE A 451 14.92 -26.78 -14.73
C PHE A 451 16.29 -26.17 -15.05
N LYS A 452 16.41 -25.45 -16.17
CA LYS A 452 17.60 -24.68 -16.49
C LYS A 452 17.83 -23.60 -15.43
N ALA A 453 16.84 -22.78 -15.13
CA ALA A 453 16.94 -21.73 -14.11
C ALA A 453 17.31 -22.29 -12.74
N VAL A 454 16.61 -23.35 -12.31
CA VAL A 454 16.86 -24.03 -11.02
C VAL A 454 18.25 -24.65 -10.97
N SER A 455 18.74 -25.23 -12.08
CA SER A 455 20.09 -25.79 -12.16
C SER A 455 21.19 -24.72 -12.11
N GLU A 456 20.86 -23.47 -12.49
CA GLU A 456 21.74 -22.30 -12.37
C GLU A 456 21.63 -21.60 -11.01
N GLY A 457 20.83 -22.15 -10.07
CA GLY A 457 20.70 -21.63 -8.71
C GLY A 457 19.50 -20.72 -8.48
N ALA A 458 18.73 -20.33 -9.50
CA ALA A 458 17.55 -19.50 -9.34
C ALA A 458 16.41 -20.25 -8.63
N ARG A 459 15.65 -19.55 -7.77
CA ARG A 459 14.53 -20.12 -6.99
C ARG A 459 13.27 -19.26 -7.00
N GLU A 460 13.38 -17.99 -7.38
CA GLU A 460 12.31 -17.01 -7.30
C GLU A 460 11.94 -16.54 -8.71
N PHE A 461 10.68 -16.74 -9.09
CA PHE A 461 10.21 -16.46 -10.43
C PHE A 461 8.96 -15.58 -10.38
N ALA A 462 8.86 -14.66 -11.35
CA ALA A 462 7.77 -13.70 -11.45
C ALA A 462 6.72 -14.11 -12.49
N ALA A 463 7.17 -14.55 -13.67
CA ALA A 463 6.27 -14.85 -14.78
C ALA A 463 6.86 -15.90 -15.74
N ILE A 464 6.02 -16.54 -16.53
CA ILE A 464 6.42 -17.35 -17.67
C ILE A 464 5.56 -17.03 -18.89
N ALA A 465 6.18 -16.77 -20.05
CA ALA A 465 5.46 -16.72 -21.33
C ALA A 465 5.58 -18.06 -22.05
N VAL A 466 4.49 -18.49 -22.69
CA VAL A 466 4.41 -19.73 -23.46
C VAL A 466 3.80 -19.46 -24.83
N CYS A 467 4.44 -19.96 -25.87
CA CYS A 467 3.92 -19.98 -27.22
C CYS A 467 4.07 -21.38 -27.82
N GLY A 468 3.19 -21.76 -28.74
CA GLY A 468 3.30 -23.06 -29.38
C GLY A 468 2.32 -23.25 -30.54
N GLY A 469 2.63 -24.17 -31.41
CA GLY A 469 1.79 -24.49 -32.53
C GLY A 469 2.33 -25.60 -33.42
N GLN A 470 1.49 -26.09 -34.33
CA GLN A 470 1.85 -27.11 -35.28
C GLN A 470 2.80 -26.53 -36.33
N GLY A 471 4.01 -27.13 -36.46
CA GLY A 471 5.01 -26.66 -37.42
C GLY A 471 5.46 -25.21 -37.23
N GLY A 472 5.33 -24.66 -36.02
CA GLY A 472 5.69 -23.28 -35.71
C GLY A 472 4.58 -22.24 -35.94
N ASP A 473 3.39 -22.67 -36.35
CA ASP A 473 2.26 -21.79 -36.66
C ASP A 473 1.39 -21.57 -35.42
N ILE A 474 1.47 -20.36 -34.85
CA ILE A 474 0.76 -19.96 -33.61
C ILE A 474 -0.63 -19.42 -34.00
N ARG A 475 -1.64 -20.27 -33.96
CA ARG A 475 -3.04 -19.91 -34.30
C ARG A 475 -3.98 -19.82 -33.11
N ARG A 476 -3.52 -20.24 -31.93
CA ARG A 476 -4.31 -20.29 -30.72
C ARG A 476 -3.39 -20.30 -29.50
N VAL A 477 -3.94 -19.95 -28.33
CA VAL A 477 -3.24 -20.11 -27.07
C VAL A 477 -2.82 -21.56 -26.86
N PHE A 478 -1.60 -21.73 -26.32
CA PHE A 478 -1.02 -23.04 -26.03
C PHE A 478 -0.73 -23.12 -24.51
N PRO A 479 -1.74 -23.51 -23.69
CA PRO A 479 -1.59 -23.47 -22.24
C PRO A 479 -0.65 -24.59 -21.74
N PRO A 480 0.06 -24.37 -20.62
CA PRO A 480 0.88 -25.39 -19.97
C PRO A 480 0.08 -26.64 -19.64
N CYS A 481 0.67 -27.81 -19.86
CA CYS A 481 0.06 -29.09 -19.48
C CYS A 481 0.03 -29.24 -17.92
N GLY A 482 -0.75 -30.20 -17.41
CA GLY A 482 -0.89 -30.42 -15.96
C GLY A 482 0.42 -30.67 -15.23
N VAL A 483 1.35 -31.42 -15.86
CA VAL A 483 2.68 -31.66 -15.29
C VAL A 483 3.48 -30.36 -15.17
N CYS A 484 3.42 -29.49 -16.20
CA CYS A 484 4.12 -28.20 -16.15
C CYS A 484 3.56 -27.27 -15.09
N ARG A 485 2.23 -27.23 -14.94
CA ARG A 485 1.57 -26.43 -13.90
C ARG A 485 1.97 -26.90 -12.48
N GLN A 486 2.05 -28.23 -12.29
CA GLN A 486 2.51 -28.80 -11.01
C GLN A 486 3.98 -28.46 -10.72
N VAL A 487 4.85 -28.47 -11.73
CA VAL A 487 6.25 -28.05 -11.58
C VAL A 487 6.35 -26.55 -11.29
N MET A 488 5.50 -25.72 -11.88
CA MET A 488 5.45 -24.29 -11.54
C MET A 488 5.06 -24.09 -10.07
N ALA A 489 4.05 -24.82 -9.58
CA ALA A 489 3.60 -24.73 -8.18
C ALA A 489 4.67 -25.15 -7.16
N GLU A 490 5.70 -25.91 -7.56
CA GLU A 490 6.83 -26.27 -6.69
C GLU A 490 7.74 -25.09 -6.35
N PHE A 491 7.84 -24.10 -7.26
CA PHE A 491 8.80 -22.99 -7.19
C PHE A 491 8.16 -21.61 -7.13
N CYS A 492 6.84 -21.50 -7.30
CA CYS A 492 6.15 -20.22 -7.45
C CYS A 492 4.90 -20.18 -6.56
N ASP A 493 4.60 -19.03 -5.98
CA ASP A 493 3.28 -18.82 -5.37
C ASP A 493 2.22 -18.82 -6.49
N PRO A 494 1.22 -19.74 -6.46
CA PRO A 494 0.23 -19.85 -7.51
C PRO A 494 -0.65 -18.60 -7.69
N ARG A 495 -0.82 -17.78 -6.66
CA ARG A 495 -1.64 -16.56 -6.72
C ARG A 495 -0.92 -15.40 -7.37
N GLU A 496 0.41 -15.39 -7.28
CA GLU A 496 1.24 -14.29 -7.79
C GLU A 496 1.88 -14.58 -9.13
N PHE A 497 2.26 -15.85 -9.36
CA PHE A 497 2.98 -16.23 -10.58
C PHE A 497 2.13 -16.09 -11.83
N ARG A 498 2.62 -15.32 -12.81
CA ARG A 498 1.94 -15.01 -14.06
C ARG A 498 2.28 -15.99 -15.16
N VAL A 499 1.23 -16.51 -15.82
CA VAL A 499 1.34 -17.33 -17.02
C VAL A 499 0.79 -16.54 -18.20
N ILE A 500 1.68 -16.13 -19.10
CA ILE A 500 1.39 -15.31 -20.27
C ILE A 500 1.32 -16.24 -21.49
N LEU A 501 0.19 -16.23 -22.18
CA LEU A 501 -0.06 -17.11 -23.32
C LEU A 501 -0.12 -16.31 -24.62
N ASP A 502 0.76 -16.64 -25.54
CA ASP A 502 0.76 -16.07 -26.89
C ASP A 502 -0.49 -16.49 -27.66
N THR A 503 -1.18 -15.53 -28.25
CA THR A 503 -2.38 -15.77 -29.09
C THR A 503 -2.06 -15.86 -30.59
N GLY A 504 -0.81 -15.58 -30.96
CA GLY A 504 -0.40 -15.37 -32.34
C GLY A 504 -0.71 -13.96 -32.88
N ASN A 505 -1.52 -13.18 -32.16
CA ASN A 505 -1.77 -11.78 -32.46
C ASN A 505 -0.75 -10.91 -31.72
N PRO A 506 0.06 -10.06 -32.40
CA PRO A 506 1.04 -9.20 -31.75
C PRO A 506 0.45 -8.20 -30.74
N GLU A 507 -0.82 -7.87 -30.88
CA GLU A 507 -1.53 -6.89 -30.04
C GLU A 507 -2.33 -7.52 -28.89
N ALA A 508 -2.29 -8.86 -28.74
CA ALA A 508 -3.09 -9.54 -27.71
C ALA A 508 -2.37 -10.77 -27.16
N TYR A 509 -2.45 -10.94 -25.86
CA TYR A 509 -2.01 -12.15 -25.13
C TYR A 509 -3.06 -12.52 -24.08
N GLY A 510 -3.08 -13.79 -23.69
CA GLY A 510 -3.81 -14.22 -22.49
C GLY A 510 -2.89 -14.11 -21.28
N GLN A 511 -3.42 -13.63 -20.17
CA GLN A 511 -2.69 -13.58 -18.90
C GLN A 511 -3.52 -14.22 -17.81
N TYR A 512 -2.88 -15.10 -17.02
CA TYR A 512 -3.52 -15.87 -15.97
C TYR A 512 -2.56 -15.97 -14.77
N THR A 513 -3.11 -16.13 -13.58
CA THR A 513 -2.34 -16.64 -12.44
C THR A 513 -2.18 -18.15 -12.57
N LEU A 514 -1.17 -18.73 -11.93
CA LEU A 514 -1.06 -20.18 -11.88
C LEU A 514 -2.24 -20.80 -11.12
N ALA A 515 -2.78 -20.12 -10.09
CA ALA A 515 -3.96 -20.57 -9.35
C ALA A 515 -5.20 -20.71 -10.23
N GLU A 516 -5.43 -19.81 -11.20
CA GLU A 516 -6.52 -19.94 -12.17
C GLU A 516 -6.35 -21.15 -13.08
N LEU A 517 -5.11 -21.55 -13.38
CA LEU A 517 -4.81 -22.70 -14.26
C LEU A 517 -4.67 -24.03 -13.49
N LEU A 518 -4.41 -23.98 -12.18
CA LEU A 518 -4.25 -25.14 -11.30
C LEU A 518 -4.96 -24.90 -9.96
N PRO A 519 -6.32 -24.89 -9.94
CA PRO A 519 -7.11 -24.52 -8.75
C PRO A 519 -6.91 -25.44 -7.54
N LEU A 520 -6.48 -26.70 -7.76
CA LEU A 520 -6.24 -27.72 -6.74
C LEU A 520 -4.84 -28.30 -6.96
N ALA A 521 -3.80 -27.50 -6.69
CA ALA A 521 -2.43 -27.95 -6.73
C ALA A 521 -2.17 -29.03 -5.67
N PHE A 522 -1.35 -30.02 -5.99
CA PHE A 522 -0.85 -31.00 -5.02
C PHE A 522 0.39 -30.42 -4.34
N GLU A 523 0.39 -30.39 -3.03
CA GLU A 523 1.49 -29.90 -2.21
C GLU A 523 1.90 -30.97 -1.18
N LEU A 524 3.20 -31.08 -0.93
CA LEU A 524 3.76 -31.84 0.18
C LEU A 524 4.35 -30.85 1.18
N GLU A 525 4.14 -31.11 2.46
CA GLU A 525 4.83 -30.38 3.53
C GLU A 525 6.35 -30.55 3.37
N LYS A 526 7.08 -29.45 3.37
CA LYS A 526 8.55 -29.40 3.20
C LYS A 526 9.24 -29.29 4.55
#